data_e9662902f15e2cf34e70ed25bc2205c3
#
_entry.id   e9662902f15e2cf34e70ed25bc2205c3
#
_cell.length_a   1.000
_cell.length_b   1.000
_cell.length_c   1.000
_cell.angle_alpha   90.00
_cell.angle_beta   90.00
_cell.angle_gamma   90.00
#
_symmetry.space_group_name_H-M   'P 1'
#
loop_
_entity.id
_entity.type
_entity.pdbx_description
1 polymer ?
#
loop_
_entity_poly.entity_id
_entity_poly.type
_entity_poly.pdbx_seq_one_letter_code
_entity_poly.pdbx_strand_id
1 'polypeptide(L)'
;MAELPPPPDGIVLTHFIVSDDVERSRRFYTEVLGGRVERAGDPVNVALANSWIVINGGGGPTDDKPTVILETPPDPDRVSSFLNIRVKDIDAVYAEWSARGAEFLTPPKQHPYEKRCYIRDPDGHLIEVGQTTDPQGDWSPDHWPSSTAAEESE
;
A
#
# COMPACT_ATOMS: atom_id res chain seq x y z
N MET A 1 -15.01 -8.67 -17.97
CA MET A 1 -14.15 -8.19 -16.87
C MET A 1 -13.36 -9.38 -16.34
N ALA A 2 -12.05 -9.25 -16.25
CA ALA A 2 -11.27 -10.27 -15.57
C ALA A 2 -11.62 -10.22 -14.07
N GLU A 3 -12.09 -11.34 -13.55
CA GLU A 3 -12.25 -11.49 -12.09
C GLU A 3 -10.87 -11.67 -11.47
N LEU A 4 -10.66 -11.03 -10.31
CA LEU A 4 -9.47 -11.30 -9.53
C LEU A 4 -9.52 -12.76 -9.06
N PRO A 5 -8.44 -13.51 -9.20
CA PRO A 5 -8.41 -14.88 -8.71
C PRO A 5 -8.58 -14.90 -7.19
N PRO A 6 -9.22 -15.93 -6.64
CA PRO A 6 -9.24 -16.10 -5.19
C PRO A 6 -7.81 -16.32 -4.69
N PRO A 7 -7.50 -15.88 -3.45
CA PRO A 7 -6.17 -16.10 -2.88
C PRO A 7 -5.89 -17.60 -2.74
N PRO A 8 -4.68 -18.08 -3.09
CA PRO A 8 -4.35 -19.51 -3.05
C PRO A 8 -4.42 -20.08 -1.63
N ASP A 9 -4.17 -19.28 -0.62
CA ASP A 9 -4.20 -19.68 0.79
C ASP A 9 -5.55 -19.37 1.46
N GLY A 10 -6.59 -19.06 0.68
CA GLY A 10 -7.92 -18.77 1.20
C GLY A 10 -8.10 -17.38 1.81
N ILE A 11 -7.02 -16.61 2.01
CA ILE A 11 -7.06 -15.26 2.55
C ILE A 11 -5.92 -14.42 2.00
N VAL A 12 -6.19 -13.16 1.70
CA VAL A 12 -5.18 -12.16 1.32
C VAL A 12 -5.57 -10.81 1.92
N LEU A 13 -4.58 -10.09 2.43
CA LEU A 13 -4.78 -8.72 2.86
C LEU A 13 -4.58 -7.80 1.67
N THR A 14 -5.57 -6.96 1.43
CA THR A 14 -5.51 -5.90 0.41
C THR A 14 -5.67 -4.55 1.08
N HIS A 15 -5.27 -3.49 0.40
CA HIS A 15 -5.44 -2.13 0.89
C HIS A 15 -6.44 -1.40 0.01
N PHE A 16 -7.54 -0.93 0.62
CA PHE A 16 -8.58 -0.18 -0.06
C PHE A 16 -8.38 1.31 0.20
N ILE A 17 -8.40 2.11 -0.86
CA ILE A 17 -8.35 3.56 -0.77
C ILE A 17 -9.47 4.21 -1.56
N VAL A 18 -9.89 5.37 -1.10
CA VAL A 18 -10.83 6.24 -1.81
C VAL A 18 -10.05 7.31 -2.56
N SER A 19 -10.44 7.57 -3.79
CA SER A 19 -9.82 8.57 -4.66
C SER A 19 -10.86 9.49 -5.27
N ASP A 20 -10.57 10.79 -5.29
CA ASP A 20 -11.38 11.78 -6.01
C ASP A 20 -11.19 11.70 -7.53
N ASP A 21 -10.08 11.08 -7.96
CA ASP A 21 -9.76 10.83 -9.36
C ASP A 21 -9.06 9.48 -9.47
N VAL A 22 -9.84 8.43 -9.71
CA VAL A 22 -9.39 7.04 -9.77
C VAL A 22 -8.28 6.84 -10.81
N GLU A 23 -8.38 7.51 -11.97
CA GLU A 23 -7.37 7.40 -13.03
C GLU A 23 -6.04 8.05 -12.62
N ARG A 24 -6.07 9.18 -11.93
CA ARG A 24 -4.87 9.83 -11.37
C ARG A 24 -4.19 8.92 -10.34
N SER A 25 -4.96 8.31 -9.47
CA SER A 25 -4.44 7.37 -8.46
C SER A 25 -3.89 6.10 -9.11
N ARG A 26 -4.58 5.55 -10.12
CA ARG A 26 -4.08 4.43 -10.90
C ARG A 26 -2.68 4.73 -11.47
N ARG A 27 -2.50 5.89 -12.07
CA ARG A 27 -1.18 6.30 -12.61
C ARG A 27 -0.12 6.38 -11.53
N PHE A 28 -0.45 6.94 -10.38
CA PHE A 28 0.49 7.02 -9.25
C PHE A 28 0.96 5.63 -8.81
N TYR A 29 0.02 4.72 -8.54
CA TYR A 29 0.36 3.38 -8.05
C TYR A 29 1.06 2.50 -9.11
N THR A 30 0.87 2.78 -10.38
CA THR A 30 1.55 2.05 -11.46
C THR A 30 2.85 2.72 -11.92
N GLU A 31 2.81 4.00 -12.27
CA GLU A 31 3.94 4.70 -12.86
C GLU A 31 4.99 5.14 -11.84
N VAL A 32 4.57 5.50 -10.63
CA VAL A 32 5.47 5.92 -9.55
C VAL A 32 5.90 4.71 -8.71
N LEU A 33 4.96 3.95 -8.18
CA LEU A 33 5.25 2.84 -7.27
C LEU A 33 5.56 1.51 -7.99
N GLY A 34 5.30 1.41 -9.29
CA GLY A 34 5.64 0.24 -10.10
C GLY A 34 4.61 -0.88 -10.06
N GLY A 35 3.39 -0.60 -9.63
CA GLY A 35 2.30 -1.57 -9.64
C GLY A 35 1.81 -1.91 -11.05
N ARG A 36 1.01 -2.96 -11.14
CA ARG A 36 0.41 -3.45 -12.40
C ARG A 36 -1.11 -3.50 -12.26
N VAL A 37 -1.82 -2.94 -13.25
CA VAL A 37 -3.29 -3.03 -13.27
C VAL A 37 -3.73 -4.48 -13.49
N GLU A 38 -4.49 -5.02 -12.54
CA GLU A 38 -5.13 -6.34 -12.65
C GLU A 38 -6.59 -6.21 -13.13
N ARG A 39 -7.25 -5.14 -12.70
CA ARG A 39 -8.61 -4.83 -13.12
C ARG A 39 -8.74 -3.33 -13.32
N ALA A 40 -9.19 -2.93 -14.52
CA ALA A 40 -9.49 -1.53 -14.82
C ALA A 40 -10.91 -1.16 -14.43
N GLY A 41 -11.19 0.13 -14.33
CA GLY A 41 -12.52 0.68 -14.07
C GLY A 41 -12.60 1.40 -12.73
N ASP A 42 -13.74 1.31 -12.06
CA ASP A 42 -13.97 1.79 -10.70
C ASP A 42 -14.77 0.68 -9.96
N PRO A 43 -14.16 -0.02 -9.01
CA PRO A 43 -12.77 0.15 -8.55
C PRO A 43 -11.72 -0.35 -9.54
N VAL A 44 -10.55 0.26 -9.49
CA VAL A 44 -9.33 -0.26 -10.10
C VAL A 44 -8.60 -1.14 -9.08
N ASN A 45 -8.07 -2.27 -9.52
CA ASN A 45 -7.18 -3.09 -8.72
C ASN A 45 -5.78 -3.07 -9.31
N VAL A 46 -4.81 -2.69 -8.49
CA VAL A 46 -3.40 -2.63 -8.84
C VAL A 46 -2.63 -3.63 -7.99
N ALA A 47 -2.00 -4.59 -8.64
CA ALA A 47 -1.05 -5.49 -7.97
C ALA A 47 0.21 -4.67 -7.62
N LEU A 48 0.59 -4.68 -6.36
CA LEU A 48 1.77 -4.00 -5.85
C LEU A 48 2.44 -4.88 -4.80
N ALA A 49 3.72 -5.19 -4.99
CA ALA A 49 4.47 -6.10 -4.13
C ALA A 49 3.73 -7.44 -3.97
N ASN A 50 3.36 -7.82 -2.77
CA ASN A 50 2.71 -9.09 -2.45
C ASN A 50 1.19 -8.98 -2.26
N SER A 51 0.57 -7.87 -2.67
CA SER A 51 -0.85 -7.61 -2.42
C SER A 51 -1.49 -6.78 -3.52
N TRP A 52 -2.67 -6.29 -3.27
CA TRP A 52 -3.41 -5.41 -4.17
C TRP A 52 -3.80 -4.12 -3.49
N ILE A 53 -3.77 -3.03 -4.26
CA ILE A 53 -4.38 -1.76 -3.90
C ILE A 53 -5.71 -1.68 -4.65
N VAL A 54 -6.79 -1.51 -3.93
CA VAL A 54 -8.13 -1.31 -4.49
C VAL A 54 -8.44 0.18 -4.44
N ILE A 55 -8.67 0.79 -5.60
CA ILE A 55 -8.90 2.23 -5.73
C ILE A 55 -10.34 2.45 -6.16
N ASN A 56 -11.11 3.13 -5.32
CA ASN A 56 -12.54 3.34 -5.53
C ASN A 56 -12.90 4.84 -5.42
N GLY A 57 -13.87 5.27 -6.20
CA GLY A 57 -14.32 6.66 -6.22
C GLY A 57 -15.08 7.13 -4.97
N GLY A 58 -15.29 6.23 -4.01
CA GLY A 58 -16.03 6.56 -2.81
C GLY A 58 -17.54 6.56 -2.99
N GLY A 59 -18.24 7.12 -2.03
CA GLY A 59 -19.68 7.24 -2.08
C GLY A 59 -20.35 7.09 -0.72
N GLY A 60 -21.66 7.21 -0.74
CA GLY A 60 -22.49 7.14 0.45
C GLY A 60 -22.71 5.73 0.98
N PRO A 61 -23.59 5.59 2.00
CA PRO A 61 -23.94 4.30 2.59
C PRO A 61 -24.49 3.30 1.57
N THR A 62 -24.27 2.03 1.87
CA THR A 62 -24.83 0.89 1.13
C THR A 62 -25.53 -0.07 2.12
N ASP A 63 -26.27 -1.07 1.62
CA ASP A 63 -27.02 -1.99 2.45
C ASP A 63 -26.13 -2.74 3.46
N ASP A 64 -24.89 -3.02 3.08
CA ASP A 64 -23.91 -3.74 3.90
C ASP A 64 -23.03 -2.85 4.80
N LYS A 65 -23.15 -1.52 4.63
CA LYS A 65 -22.55 -0.51 5.52
C LYS A 65 -23.45 0.73 5.61
N PRO A 66 -24.58 0.59 6.30
CA PRO A 66 -25.71 1.53 6.19
C PRO A 66 -25.45 2.92 6.75
N THR A 67 -24.36 3.14 7.47
CA THR A 67 -24.01 4.43 8.08
C THR A 67 -22.65 4.96 7.64
N VAL A 68 -21.93 4.22 6.78
CA VAL A 68 -20.55 4.56 6.41
C VAL A 68 -20.50 5.30 5.08
N ILE A 69 -19.80 6.41 5.08
CA ILE A 69 -19.46 7.19 3.89
C ILE A 69 -17.99 6.95 3.58
N LEU A 70 -17.69 6.65 2.34
CA LEU A 70 -16.32 6.51 1.84
C LEU A 70 -15.89 7.81 1.17
N GLU A 71 -14.87 8.46 1.72
CA GLU A 71 -14.33 9.71 1.24
C GLU A 71 -12.80 9.73 1.31
N THR A 72 -12.17 10.63 0.56
CA THR A 72 -10.75 10.91 0.67
C THR A 72 -10.42 11.51 2.05
N PRO A 73 -9.15 11.47 2.50
CA PRO A 73 -8.79 12.03 3.80
C PRO A 73 -9.22 13.51 3.91
N PRO A 74 -10.12 13.86 4.84
CA PRO A 74 -10.55 15.25 5.03
C PRO A 74 -9.42 16.11 5.62
N ASP A 75 -8.51 15.51 6.36
CA ASP A 75 -7.30 16.14 6.88
C ASP A 75 -6.13 15.17 6.70
N PRO A 76 -5.25 15.39 5.71
CA PRO A 76 -4.11 14.51 5.44
C PRO A 76 -3.08 14.44 6.58
N ASP A 77 -3.11 15.38 7.52
CA ASP A 77 -2.21 15.40 8.67
C ASP A 77 -2.78 14.66 9.89
N ARG A 78 -4.01 14.14 9.80
CA ARG A 78 -4.66 13.37 10.86
C ARG A 78 -4.99 11.97 10.37
N VAL A 79 -4.09 11.03 10.63
CA VAL A 79 -4.10 9.69 10.04
C VAL A 79 -4.22 8.64 11.14
N SER A 80 -5.16 7.71 10.98
CA SER A 80 -5.37 6.60 11.90
C SER A 80 -4.87 5.25 11.38
N SER A 81 -4.70 5.12 10.06
CA SER A 81 -4.08 3.95 9.43
C SER A 81 -3.45 4.35 8.10
N PHE A 82 -2.46 3.61 7.66
CA PHE A 82 -1.76 3.87 6.41
C PHE A 82 -1.12 2.61 5.85
N LEU A 83 -0.82 2.64 4.56
CA LEU A 83 -0.07 1.59 3.90
C LEU A 83 1.39 1.65 4.34
N ASN A 84 1.95 0.51 4.72
CA ASN A 84 3.36 0.37 5.08
C ASN A 84 4.03 -0.55 4.06
N ILE A 85 5.03 -0.02 3.36
CA ILE A 85 5.79 -0.75 2.34
C ILE A 85 7.20 -0.98 2.89
N ARG A 86 7.58 -2.25 3.04
CA ARG A 86 8.94 -2.62 3.47
C ARG A 86 9.81 -2.88 2.24
N VAL A 87 10.99 -2.29 2.20
CA VAL A 87 11.90 -2.36 1.07
C VAL A 87 13.29 -2.81 1.50
N LYS A 88 14.05 -3.37 0.57
CA LYS A 88 15.40 -3.84 0.82
C LYS A 88 16.42 -2.69 0.86
N ASP A 89 16.22 -1.68 0.01
CA ASP A 89 17.12 -0.52 -0.14
C ASP A 89 16.30 0.75 -0.27
N ILE A 90 16.07 1.41 0.86
CA ILE A 90 15.22 2.60 0.92
C ILE A 90 15.85 3.81 0.20
N ASP A 91 17.17 3.93 0.19
CA ASP A 91 17.83 5.05 -0.48
C ASP A 91 17.67 4.95 -2.00
N ALA A 92 17.76 3.73 -2.55
CA ALA A 92 17.49 3.47 -3.96
C ALA A 92 16.02 3.73 -4.30
N VAL A 93 15.09 3.27 -3.47
CA VAL A 93 13.65 3.50 -3.65
C VAL A 93 13.31 4.99 -3.57
N TYR A 94 13.88 5.71 -2.61
CA TYR A 94 13.71 7.15 -2.48
C TYR A 94 14.16 7.89 -3.75
N ALA A 95 15.34 7.57 -4.27
CA ALA A 95 15.85 8.17 -5.48
C ALA A 95 14.98 7.84 -6.71
N GLU A 96 14.60 6.58 -6.87
CA GLU A 96 13.80 6.11 -8.00
C GLU A 96 12.40 6.70 -8.01
N TRP A 97 11.70 6.63 -6.88
CA TRP A 97 10.34 7.13 -6.80
C TRP A 97 10.27 8.66 -6.85
N SER A 98 11.26 9.36 -6.28
CA SER A 98 11.39 10.82 -6.42
C SER A 98 11.57 11.22 -7.89
N ALA A 99 12.39 10.47 -8.64
CA ALA A 99 12.59 10.71 -10.07
C ALA A 99 11.31 10.48 -10.90
N ARG A 100 10.41 9.63 -10.41
CA ARG A 100 9.10 9.37 -11.02
C ARG A 100 8.00 10.33 -10.56
N GLY A 101 8.30 11.26 -9.66
CA GLY A 101 7.37 12.29 -9.20
C GLY A 101 6.77 12.08 -7.81
N ALA A 102 7.19 11.08 -7.03
CA ALA A 102 6.76 10.95 -5.65
C ALA A 102 7.23 12.14 -4.81
N GLU A 103 6.34 12.64 -3.96
CA GLU A 103 6.63 13.72 -3.03
C GLU A 103 6.81 13.14 -1.61
N PHE A 104 8.06 13.05 -1.18
CA PHE A 104 8.39 12.60 0.17
C PHE A 104 8.28 13.74 1.17
N LEU A 105 7.72 13.46 2.35
CA LEU A 105 7.65 14.45 3.44
C LEU A 105 9.05 14.83 3.94
N THR A 106 9.95 13.85 3.99
CA THR A 106 11.38 14.04 4.29
C THR A 106 12.20 13.01 3.53
N PRO A 107 13.52 13.21 3.37
CA PRO A 107 14.40 12.10 3.02
C PRO A 107 14.34 10.99 4.06
N PRO A 108 14.78 9.77 3.73
CA PRO A 108 14.85 8.67 4.70
C PRO A 108 15.63 9.05 5.96
N LYS A 109 15.06 8.73 7.12
CA LYS A 109 15.67 9.02 8.41
C LYS A 109 15.97 7.73 9.18
N GLN A 110 17.18 7.67 9.77
CA GLN A 110 17.61 6.54 10.59
C GLN A 110 16.93 6.60 11.96
N HIS A 111 16.36 5.49 12.36
CA HIS A 111 15.85 5.19 13.69
C HIS A 111 16.61 3.99 14.28
N PRO A 112 16.44 3.63 15.55
CA PRO A 112 17.24 2.57 16.17
C PRO A 112 17.25 1.22 15.42
N TYR A 113 16.13 0.83 14.80
CA TYR A 113 15.97 -0.48 14.16
C TYR A 113 15.65 -0.42 12.68
N GLU A 114 15.37 0.77 12.17
CA GLU A 114 14.93 0.95 10.79
C GLU A 114 15.29 2.32 10.24
N LYS A 115 15.31 2.40 8.94
CA LYS A 115 15.34 3.65 8.18
C LYS A 115 13.99 3.80 7.49
N ARG A 116 13.35 4.97 7.63
CA ARG A 116 12.01 5.17 7.07
C ARG A 116 11.78 6.58 6.57
N CYS A 117 10.83 6.69 5.68
CA CYS A 117 10.30 7.96 5.18
C CYS A 117 8.82 7.77 4.82
N TYR A 118 8.17 8.87 4.53
CA TYR A 118 6.75 8.90 4.18
C TYR A 118 6.53 9.66 2.89
N ILE A 119 5.59 9.17 2.09
CA ILE A 119 5.04 9.86 0.92
C ILE A 119 3.52 10.00 1.09
N ARG A 120 2.93 10.87 0.29
CA ARG A 120 1.49 10.94 0.10
C ARG A 120 1.13 10.54 -1.31
N ASP A 121 0.02 9.82 -1.43
CA ASP A 121 -0.57 9.61 -2.73
C ASP A 121 -1.31 10.88 -3.22
N PRO A 122 -1.84 10.91 -4.45
CA PRO A 122 -2.49 12.10 -5.00
C PRO A 122 -3.69 12.61 -4.21
N ASP A 123 -4.35 11.77 -3.43
CA ASP A 123 -5.51 12.13 -2.59
C ASP A 123 -5.12 12.49 -1.16
N GLY A 124 -3.84 12.38 -0.81
CA GLY A 124 -3.32 12.66 0.52
C GLY A 124 -3.24 11.46 1.46
N HIS A 125 -3.47 10.25 0.97
CA HIS A 125 -3.23 9.04 1.76
C HIS A 125 -1.76 8.91 2.11
N LEU A 126 -1.47 8.69 3.38
CA LEU A 126 -0.10 8.49 3.85
C LEU A 126 0.40 7.10 3.49
N ILE A 127 1.66 7.01 3.08
CA ILE A 127 2.35 5.75 2.82
C ILE A 127 3.70 5.80 3.52
N GLU A 128 3.97 4.82 4.38
CA GLU A 128 5.29 4.63 4.97
C GLU A 128 6.14 3.73 4.07
N VAL A 129 7.39 4.13 3.88
CA VAL A 129 8.42 3.29 3.25
C VAL A 129 9.50 3.05 4.28
N GLY A 130 9.80 1.79 4.56
CA GLY A 130 10.74 1.42 5.60
C GLY A 130 11.68 0.30 5.20
N GLN A 131 12.90 0.38 5.74
CA GLN A 131 13.93 -0.65 5.62
C GLN A 131 14.41 -1.03 7.01
N THR A 132 14.40 -2.30 7.34
CA THR A 132 15.01 -2.82 8.58
C THR A 132 16.52 -2.71 8.48
N THR A 133 17.17 -2.04 9.45
CA THR A 133 18.62 -1.81 9.47
C THR A 133 19.33 -2.54 10.59
N ASP A 134 18.59 -3.08 11.56
CA ASP A 134 19.13 -3.90 12.62
C ASP A 134 18.74 -5.38 12.40
N PRO A 135 19.64 -6.21 11.87
CA PRO A 135 19.35 -7.62 11.66
C PRO A 135 19.32 -8.45 12.94
N GLN A 136 19.63 -7.87 14.10
CA GLN A 136 19.58 -8.54 15.41
C GLN A 136 18.25 -8.38 16.14
N GLY A 137 17.44 -7.42 15.75
CA GLY A 137 16.03 -7.46 16.10
C GLY A 137 15.37 -8.56 15.27
N ASP A 138 14.59 -9.42 15.82
CA ASP A 138 13.89 -10.60 15.25
C ASP A 138 13.12 -10.41 13.93
N TRP A 139 13.68 -9.66 13.01
CA TRP A 139 13.10 -9.33 11.71
C TRP A 139 13.73 -10.11 10.57
N SER A 140 14.29 -11.29 10.85
CA SER A 140 14.79 -12.14 9.78
C SER A 140 13.63 -12.64 8.91
N PRO A 141 13.87 -12.88 7.63
CA PRO A 141 12.84 -13.45 6.73
C PRO A 141 12.22 -14.75 7.25
N ASP A 142 12.95 -15.47 8.09
CA ASP A 142 12.49 -16.73 8.69
C ASP A 142 11.37 -16.54 9.73
N HIS A 143 11.17 -15.31 10.21
CA HIS A 143 10.11 -14.95 11.15
C HIS A 143 8.90 -14.28 10.48
N TRP A 144 8.93 -14.11 9.17
CA TRP A 144 7.78 -13.58 8.45
C TRP A 144 6.73 -14.65 8.26
N PRO A 145 5.44 -14.34 8.47
CA PRO A 145 4.39 -15.28 8.15
C PRO A 145 4.49 -15.63 6.67
N SER A 146 4.91 -16.84 6.37
CA SER A 146 4.86 -17.35 5.00
C SER A 146 3.47 -17.92 4.76
N SER A 147 2.99 -17.81 3.54
CA SER A 147 1.75 -18.44 3.11
C SER A 147 1.78 -19.97 3.24
N THR A 148 2.96 -20.55 3.46
CA THR A 148 3.16 -22.00 3.65
C THR A 148 3.12 -22.45 5.10
N ALA A 149 3.10 -21.55 6.09
CA ALA A 149 3.08 -21.91 7.50
C ALA A 149 1.76 -22.56 7.97
N ALA A 150 0.73 -22.57 7.14
CA ALA A 150 -0.56 -23.19 7.45
C ALA A 150 -0.60 -24.71 7.14
N GLU A 151 0.40 -25.27 6.47
CA GLU A 151 0.42 -26.69 6.10
C GLU A 151 1.15 -27.60 7.09
N GLU A 152 1.79 -27.06 8.13
CA GLU A 152 2.57 -27.85 9.09
C GLU A 152 1.86 -28.08 10.43
N SER A 153 0.55 -27.82 10.54
CA SER A 153 -0.21 -28.08 11.76
C SER A 153 -1.34 -29.11 11.56
N GLU A 154 -1.01 -30.30 11.03
CA GLU A 154 -1.82 -31.52 11.18
C GLU A 154 -1.03 -32.64 11.89
#